data_db09a1110e2410403ea3915514e428cb
#
_entry.id   db09a1110e2410403ea3915514e428cb
#
_cell.length_a   1.000
_cell.length_b   1.000
_cell.length_c   1.000
_cell.angle_alpha   90.00
_cell.angle_beta   90.00
_cell.angle_gamma   90.00
#
_symmetry.space_group_name_H-M   'P 1'
#
loop_
_entity.id
_entity.type
_entity.pdbx_description
1 polymer ?
#
loop_
_entity_poly.entity_id
_entity_poly.type
_entity_poly.pdbx_seq_one_letter_code
_entity_poly.pdbx_strand_id
1 'polypeptide(L)'
;MHGITSDPERGPRYDFRRVRRDDLPMLRRWLATPAARQWWGDPRLEAELIRADFDEPAMTMLIVALDGRPFAFAQHYAVHAWPQPQFAHLPRGARAIDTFIGNPALIGRGHGTAYLRLLAEHLRRGGVPIVAIDPDVRNTRARRAYARAGFRRERLVGVANRPAVVMLFDD
;
A
#
# COMPACT_ATOMS: atom_id res chain seq x y z
N MET A 1 -18.36 5.02 -9.66
CA MET A 1 -17.12 4.95 -8.87
C MET A 1 -16.07 5.75 -9.62
N HIS A 2 -15.79 7.00 -9.19
CA HIS A 2 -14.79 7.86 -9.86
C HIS A 2 -13.42 7.27 -9.57
N GLY A 3 -12.69 6.92 -10.62
CA GLY A 3 -11.34 6.39 -10.50
C GLY A 3 -10.39 7.43 -9.90
N ILE A 4 -9.45 6.99 -9.07
CA ILE A 4 -8.33 7.83 -8.62
C ILE A 4 -7.42 7.99 -9.84
N THR A 5 -7.28 9.21 -10.36
CA THR A 5 -6.37 9.53 -11.47
C THR A 5 -5.55 10.77 -11.12
N SER A 6 -4.30 10.81 -11.57
CA SER A 6 -3.48 12.02 -11.51
C SER A 6 -3.84 12.96 -12.66
N ASP A 7 -3.61 14.26 -12.46
CA ASP A 7 -3.77 15.28 -13.50
C ASP A 7 -2.73 15.05 -14.63
N PRO A 8 -3.16 14.79 -15.88
CA PRO A 8 -2.24 14.48 -16.98
C PRO A 8 -1.35 15.66 -17.41
N GLU A 9 -1.68 16.90 -17.05
CA GLU A 9 -0.87 18.07 -17.40
C GLU A 9 0.35 18.27 -16.50
N ARG A 10 0.48 17.49 -15.40
CA ARG A 10 1.52 17.66 -14.37
C ARG A 10 2.54 16.54 -14.25
N GLY A 11 2.55 15.53 -15.13
CA GLY A 11 3.53 14.44 -15.07
C GLY A 11 2.92 13.05 -15.32
N PRO A 12 3.60 11.97 -14.86
CA PRO A 12 3.16 10.60 -15.09
C PRO A 12 1.73 10.34 -14.60
N ARG A 13 0.90 9.70 -15.41
CA ARG A 13 -0.48 9.39 -15.06
C ARG A 13 -0.56 8.09 -14.25
N TYR A 14 -1.13 8.18 -13.05
CA TYR A 14 -1.42 7.01 -12.21
C TYR A 14 -2.92 6.73 -12.22
N ASP A 15 -3.28 5.49 -12.55
CA ASP A 15 -4.64 4.99 -12.51
C ASP A 15 -4.74 3.88 -11.47
N PHE A 16 -5.87 3.85 -10.74
CA PHE A 16 -6.14 2.83 -9.73
C PHE A 16 -7.41 2.08 -10.13
N ARG A 17 -7.35 0.77 -10.11
CA ARG A 17 -8.53 -0.07 -10.28
C ARG A 17 -8.56 -1.19 -9.26
N ARG A 18 -9.73 -1.66 -8.94
CA ARG A 18 -9.86 -2.83 -8.07
C ARG A 18 -9.17 -4.06 -8.69
N VAL A 19 -8.54 -4.86 -7.83
CA VAL A 19 -8.01 -6.17 -8.20
C VAL A 19 -9.16 -7.05 -8.66
N ARG A 20 -8.92 -7.88 -9.67
CA ARG A 20 -9.83 -8.89 -10.20
C ARG A 20 -9.21 -10.27 -10.04
N ARG A 21 -10.02 -11.32 -10.03
CA ARG A 21 -9.51 -12.70 -9.93
C ARG A 21 -8.51 -13.03 -11.06
N ASP A 22 -8.71 -12.46 -12.24
CA ASP A 22 -7.82 -12.61 -13.40
C ASP A 22 -6.44 -11.94 -13.22
N ASP A 23 -6.27 -11.08 -12.21
CA ASP A 23 -4.97 -10.48 -11.88
C ASP A 23 -4.07 -11.43 -11.07
N LEU A 24 -4.60 -12.50 -10.49
CA LEU A 24 -3.83 -13.41 -9.63
C LEU A 24 -2.55 -13.96 -10.28
N PRO A 25 -2.52 -14.36 -11.56
CA PRO A 25 -1.28 -14.79 -12.21
C PRO A 25 -0.23 -13.67 -12.27
N MET A 26 -0.64 -12.43 -12.51
CA MET A 26 0.25 -11.27 -12.51
C MET A 26 0.79 -10.99 -11.09
N LEU A 27 -0.08 -10.97 -10.08
CA LEU A 27 0.30 -10.75 -8.70
C LEU A 27 1.26 -11.81 -8.18
N ARG A 28 1.07 -13.09 -8.52
CA ARG A 28 2.00 -14.17 -8.20
C ARG A 28 3.40 -13.93 -8.78
N ARG A 29 3.49 -13.48 -10.03
CA ARG A 29 4.77 -13.11 -10.64
C ARG A 29 5.43 -11.93 -9.93
N TRP A 30 4.67 -10.94 -9.55
CA TRP A 30 5.16 -9.76 -8.83
C TRP A 30 5.66 -10.10 -7.42
N LEU A 31 4.91 -10.90 -6.68
CA LEU A 31 5.31 -11.39 -5.36
C LEU A 31 6.59 -12.24 -5.41
N ALA A 32 6.83 -12.94 -6.52
CA ALA A 32 8.05 -13.74 -6.72
C ALA A 32 9.30 -12.90 -7.02
N THR A 33 9.17 -11.58 -7.26
CA THR A 33 10.33 -10.71 -7.46
C THR A 33 11.17 -10.61 -6.18
N PRO A 34 12.51 -10.50 -6.27
CA PRO A 34 13.38 -10.40 -5.08
C PRO A 34 12.96 -9.27 -4.13
N ALA A 35 12.56 -8.12 -4.68
CA ALA A 35 12.16 -6.96 -3.89
C ALA A 35 10.86 -7.21 -3.09
N ALA A 36 9.87 -7.87 -3.68
CA ALA A 36 8.64 -8.22 -2.98
C ALA A 36 8.88 -9.32 -1.94
N ARG A 37 9.57 -10.41 -2.31
CA ARG A 37 9.89 -11.50 -1.38
C ARG A 37 10.62 -11.04 -0.12
N GLN A 38 11.51 -10.07 -0.25
CA GLN A 38 12.28 -9.55 0.88
C GLN A 38 11.39 -8.95 1.98
N TRP A 39 10.25 -8.35 1.61
CA TRP A 39 9.44 -7.57 2.55
C TRP A 39 8.02 -8.12 2.75
N TRP A 40 7.51 -8.88 1.80
CA TRP A 40 6.16 -9.48 1.86
C TRP A 40 6.19 -10.95 2.30
N GLY A 41 7.30 -11.65 2.10
CA GLY A 41 7.46 -13.04 2.55
C GLY A 41 7.29 -14.08 1.43
N ASP A 42 6.69 -15.22 1.75
CA ASP A 42 6.52 -16.31 0.79
C ASP A 42 5.48 -15.96 -0.29
N PRO A 43 5.86 -15.97 -1.58
CA PRO A 43 4.96 -15.55 -2.66
C PRO A 43 3.70 -16.41 -2.83
N ARG A 44 3.75 -17.69 -2.42
CA ARG A 44 2.59 -18.59 -2.52
C ARG A 44 1.61 -18.26 -1.42
N LEU A 45 2.11 -18.11 -0.18
CA LEU A 45 1.29 -17.74 0.97
C LEU A 45 0.63 -16.39 0.75
N GLU A 46 1.39 -15.37 0.33
CA GLU A 46 0.87 -14.03 0.08
C GLU A 46 -0.19 -14.01 -1.05
N ALA A 47 0.01 -14.79 -2.10
CA ALA A 47 -0.99 -14.90 -3.17
C ALA A 47 -2.30 -15.58 -2.69
N GLU A 48 -2.22 -16.55 -1.77
CA GLU A 48 -3.40 -17.16 -1.17
C GLU A 48 -4.11 -16.20 -0.21
N LEU A 49 -3.38 -15.41 0.56
CA LEU A 49 -3.95 -14.35 1.41
C LEU A 49 -4.70 -13.31 0.55
N ILE A 50 -4.08 -12.80 -0.51
CA ILE A 50 -4.74 -11.90 -1.46
C ILE A 50 -6.01 -12.55 -2.04
N ARG A 51 -5.96 -13.85 -2.34
CA ARG A 51 -7.13 -14.57 -2.85
C ARG A 51 -8.25 -14.69 -1.82
N ALA A 52 -7.90 -14.91 -0.57
CA ALA A 52 -8.87 -15.01 0.53
C ALA A 52 -9.57 -13.68 0.80
N ASP A 53 -8.86 -12.56 0.63
CA ASP A 53 -9.34 -11.22 0.92
C ASP A 53 -10.23 -10.59 -0.17
N PHE A 54 -10.53 -11.33 -1.27
CA PHE A 54 -11.36 -10.79 -2.36
C PHE A 54 -12.76 -10.34 -1.91
N ASP A 55 -13.33 -11.06 -0.98
CA ASP A 55 -14.69 -10.83 -0.51
C ASP A 55 -14.71 -10.15 0.89
N GLU A 56 -13.53 -9.69 1.38
CA GLU A 56 -13.41 -9.01 2.67
C GLU A 56 -13.87 -7.54 2.58
N PRO A 57 -14.98 -7.17 3.22
CA PRO A 57 -15.56 -5.83 3.09
C PRO A 57 -14.70 -4.73 3.74
N ALA A 58 -13.87 -5.08 4.73
CA ALA A 58 -12.99 -4.11 5.41
C ALA A 58 -11.76 -3.76 4.58
N MET A 59 -11.46 -4.52 3.51
CA MET A 59 -10.29 -4.36 2.65
C MET A 59 -10.65 -3.87 1.25
N THR A 60 -9.79 -3.07 0.67
CA THR A 60 -9.83 -2.68 -0.75
C THR A 60 -8.47 -2.94 -1.37
N MET A 61 -8.42 -3.85 -2.33
CA MET A 61 -7.21 -4.18 -3.08
C MET A 61 -7.20 -3.49 -4.44
N LEU A 62 -6.07 -2.92 -4.84
CA LEU A 62 -5.92 -2.09 -6.02
C LEU A 62 -4.72 -2.51 -6.87
N ILE A 63 -4.89 -2.50 -8.18
CA ILE A 63 -3.80 -2.46 -9.15
C ILE A 63 -3.53 -0.99 -9.46
N VAL A 64 -2.27 -0.59 -9.35
CA VAL A 64 -1.79 0.72 -9.77
C VAL A 64 -1.15 0.60 -11.14
N ALA A 65 -1.59 1.43 -12.08
CA ALA A 65 -1.04 1.52 -13.41
C ALA A 65 -0.33 2.87 -13.62
N LEU A 66 0.76 2.85 -14.38
CA LEU A 66 1.47 4.02 -14.88
C LEU A 66 1.23 4.10 -16.38
N ASP A 67 0.61 5.18 -16.84
CA ASP A 67 0.25 5.38 -18.26
C ASP A 67 -0.47 4.16 -18.85
N GLY A 68 -1.45 3.63 -18.09
CA GLY A 68 -2.25 2.48 -18.47
C GLY A 68 -1.59 1.11 -18.26
N ARG A 69 -0.31 1.05 -17.85
CA ARG A 69 0.43 -0.22 -17.65
C ARG A 69 0.48 -0.59 -16.17
N PRO A 70 -0.09 -1.71 -15.74
CA PRO A 70 -0.01 -2.19 -14.37
C PRO A 70 1.44 -2.36 -13.90
N PHE A 71 1.77 -1.84 -12.71
CA PHE A 71 3.15 -1.94 -12.19
C PHE A 71 3.25 -2.12 -10.69
N ALA A 72 2.19 -1.83 -9.92
CA ALA A 72 2.21 -1.94 -8.47
C ALA A 72 0.87 -2.48 -7.94
N PHE A 73 0.93 -3.06 -6.76
CA PHE A 73 -0.20 -3.45 -5.93
C PHE A 73 -0.27 -2.53 -4.72
N ALA A 74 -1.47 -2.14 -4.34
CA ALA A 74 -1.74 -1.47 -3.10
C ALA A 74 -3.04 -2.01 -2.50
N GLN A 75 -3.10 -2.09 -1.18
CA GLN A 75 -4.34 -2.36 -0.46
C GLN A 75 -4.50 -1.37 0.67
N HIS A 76 -5.73 -1.10 1.05
CA HIS A 76 -6.03 -0.37 2.26
C HIS A 76 -7.19 -1.01 3.01
N TYR A 77 -7.14 -0.99 4.33
CA TYR A 77 -8.10 -1.69 5.17
C TYR A 77 -8.40 -0.90 6.45
N ALA A 78 -9.55 -1.21 7.05
CA ALA A 78 -9.93 -0.65 8.34
C ALA A 78 -9.03 -1.24 9.45
N VAL A 79 -8.28 -0.39 10.17
CA VAL A 79 -7.28 -0.85 11.15
C VAL A 79 -7.85 -1.60 12.34
N HIS A 80 -9.16 -1.50 12.58
CA HIS A 80 -9.86 -2.19 13.66
C HIS A 80 -10.68 -3.41 13.19
N ALA A 81 -10.55 -3.81 11.92
CA ALA A 81 -11.24 -5.00 11.40
C ALA A 81 -10.69 -6.30 12.01
N TRP A 82 -9.41 -6.30 12.35
CA TRP A 82 -8.70 -7.42 12.98
C TRP A 82 -7.85 -6.92 14.16
N PRO A 83 -7.45 -7.82 15.09
CA PRO A 83 -6.50 -7.47 16.14
C PRO A 83 -5.14 -7.05 15.55
N GLN A 84 -4.85 -5.77 15.57
CA GLN A 84 -3.61 -5.16 15.08
C GLN A 84 -3.05 -4.22 16.15
N PRO A 85 -2.25 -4.73 17.11
CA PRO A 85 -1.77 -3.95 18.26
C PRO A 85 -1.05 -2.66 17.87
N GLN A 86 -0.34 -2.66 16.72
CA GLN A 86 0.38 -1.49 16.23
C GLN A 86 -0.54 -0.30 15.91
N PHE A 87 -1.81 -0.57 15.56
CA PHE A 87 -2.79 0.45 15.20
C PHE A 87 -3.86 0.69 16.28
N ALA A 88 -3.81 -0.03 17.41
CA ALA A 88 -4.85 0.02 18.44
C ALA A 88 -5.10 1.44 19.00
N HIS A 89 -4.11 2.32 18.92
CA HIS A 89 -4.18 3.70 19.38
C HIS A 89 -4.82 4.66 18.36
N LEU A 90 -5.08 4.22 17.14
CA LEU A 90 -5.67 5.06 16.10
C LEU A 90 -7.19 5.19 16.27
N PRO A 91 -7.81 6.27 15.81
CA PRO A 91 -9.26 6.48 15.96
C PRO A 91 -10.05 5.49 15.09
N ARG A 92 -11.32 5.30 15.43
CA ARG A 92 -12.27 4.54 14.59
C ARG A 92 -12.35 5.17 13.21
N GLY A 93 -12.42 4.34 12.17
CA GLY A 93 -12.41 4.79 10.78
C GLY A 93 -11.01 5.00 10.19
N ALA A 94 -9.94 4.91 10.98
CA ALA A 94 -8.59 4.93 10.46
C ALA A 94 -8.35 3.74 9.51
N ARG A 95 -7.52 3.96 8.47
CA ARG A 95 -7.14 2.93 7.50
C ARG A 95 -5.63 2.81 7.41
N ALA A 96 -5.14 1.59 7.19
CA ALA A 96 -3.75 1.34 6.87
C ALA A 96 -3.60 1.00 5.39
N ILE A 97 -2.41 1.26 4.83
CA ILE A 97 -2.03 0.92 3.45
C ILE A 97 -0.86 -0.04 3.47
N ASP A 98 -0.97 -1.12 2.69
CA ASP A 98 0.16 -1.97 2.31
C ASP A 98 0.37 -1.89 0.80
N THR A 99 1.63 -1.97 0.36
CA THR A 99 1.93 -1.81 -1.05
C THR A 99 3.29 -2.36 -1.46
N PHE A 100 3.39 -2.78 -2.72
CA PHE A 100 4.67 -3.08 -3.36
C PHE A 100 4.65 -2.74 -4.85
N ILE A 101 5.82 -2.44 -5.39
CA ILE A 101 6.02 -2.28 -6.83
C ILE A 101 6.33 -3.65 -7.44
N GLY A 102 5.45 -4.11 -8.31
CA GLY A 102 5.57 -5.41 -8.98
C GLY A 102 6.56 -5.41 -10.16
N ASN A 103 6.74 -4.25 -10.82
CA ASN A 103 7.73 -4.10 -11.88
C ASN A 103 9.07 -3.59 -11.32
N PRO A 104 10.12 -4.44 -11.23
CA PRO A 104 11.40 -4.05 -10.65
C PRO A 104 12.09 -2.85 -11.33
N ALA A 105 11.86 -2.66 -12.64
CA ALA A 105 12.44 -1.56 -13.40
C ALA A 105 11.93 -0.18 -12.96
N LEU A 106 10.81 -0.11 -12.23
CA LEU A 106 10.21 1.13 -11.74
C LEU A 106 10.53 1.42 -10.26
N ILE A 107 11.26 0.52 -9.59
CA ILE A 107 11.70 0.72 -8.21
C ILE A 107 12.76 1.83 -8.14
N GLY A 108 12.65 2.71 -7.15
CA GLY A 108 13.61 3.79 -6.92
C GLY A 108 13.45 5.01 -7.83
N ARG A 109 12.46 5.03 -8.71
CA ARG A 109 12.18 6.13 -9.66
C ARG A 109 11.15 7.16 -9.16
N GLY A 110 10.75 7.10 -7.89
CA GLY A 110 9.79 8.04 -7.31
C GLY A 110 8.32 7.64 -7.46
N HIS A 111 8.00 6.65 -8.29
CA HIS A 111 6.62 6.23 -8.53
C HIS A 111 5.88 5.81 -7.25
N GLY A 112 6.57 5.08 -6.34
CA GLY A 112 5.98 4.68 -5.05
C GLY A 112 5.56 5.86 -4.20
N THR A 113 6.38 6.91 -4.15
CA THR A 113 6.07 8.17 -3.46
C THR A 113 4.84 8.84 -4.07
N ALA A 114 4.79 8.93 -5.40
CA ALA A 114 3.74 9.65 -6.12
C ALA A 114 2.36 8.98 -5.95
N TYR A 115 2.23 7.69 -6.27
CA TYR A 115 0.92 7.05 -6.16
C TYR A 115 0.45 6.87 -4.71
N LEU A 116 1.37 6.68 -3.75
CA LEU A 116 0.99 6.59 -2.33
C LEU A 116 0.42 7.89 -1.80
N ARG A 117 1.03 9.02 -2.17
CA ARG A 117 0.47 10.34 -1.85
C ARG A 117 -0.94 10.48 -2.40
N LEU A 118 -1.16 10.19 -3.69
CA LEU A 118 -2.48 10.25 -4.33
C LEU A 118 -3.52 9.37 -3.62
N LEU A 119 -3.13 8.14 -3.25
CA LEU A 119 -4.02 7.23 -2.54
C LEU A 119 -4.37 7.75 -1.14
N ALA A 120 -3.38 8.23 -0.38
CA ALA A 120 -3.59 8.76 0.95
C ALA A 120 -4.45 10.03 0.93
N GLU A 121 -4.18 10.97 0.03
CA GLU A 121 -5.01 12.17 -0.20
C GLU A 121 -6.45 11.81 -0.60
N HIS A 122 -6.64 10.81 -1.45
CA HIS A 122 -7.95 10.32 -1.83
C HIS A 122 -8.73 9.78 -0.63
N LEU A 123 -8.09 8.96 0.21
CA LEU A 123 -8.71 8.42 1.42
C LEU A 123 -9.06 9.53 2.41
N ARG A 124 -8.17 10.51 2.62
CA ARG A 124 -8.41 11.67 3.48
C ARG A 124 -9.58 12.51 2.98
N ARG A 125 -9.63 12.83 1.70
CA ARG A 125 -10.77 13.54 1.07
C ARG A 125 -12.08 12.75 1.17
N GLY A 126 -11.99 11.42 1.21
CA GLY A 126 -13.13 10.52 1.44
C GLY A 126 -13.58 10.43 2.91
N GLY A 127 -13.01 11.23 3.82
CA GLY A 127 -13.40 11.29 5.23
C GLY A 127 -12.68 10.30 6.14
N VAL A 128 -11.65 9.58 5.66
CA VAL A 128 -10.81 8.73 6.52
C VAL A 128 -10.04 9.62 7.50
N PRO A 129 -10.22 9.47 8.84
CA PRO A 129 -9.62 10.39 9.81
C PRO A 129 -8.09 10.30 9.90
N ILE A 130 -7.54 9.10 9.73
CA ILE A 130 -6.10 8.82 9.73
C ILE A 130 -5.78 7.77 8.67
N VAL A 131 -4.75 8.01 7.88
CA VAL A 131 -4.15 7.01 6.99
C VAL A 131 -2.78 6.64 7.54
N ALA A 132 -2.54 5.35 7.76
CA ALA A 132 -1.31 4.81 8.33
C ALA A 132 -0.61 3.85 7.34
N ILE A 133 0.69 3.62 7.59
CA ILE A 133 1.51 2.58 6.96
C ILE A 133 2.55 2.10 7.96
N ASP A 134 2.91 0.80 7.98
CA ASP A 134 3.80 0.22 8.98
C ASP A 134 4.97 -0.59 8.38
N PRO A 135 5.88 0.06 7.63
CA PRO A 135 7.04 -0.63 7.08
C PRO A 135 7.92 -1.27 8.16
N ASP A 136 8.57 -2.38 7.81
CA ASP A 136 9.67 -2.91 8.62
C ASP A 136 10.74 -1.83 8.84
N VAL A 137 11.23 -1.69 10.08
CA VAL A 137 12.21 -0.66 10.45
C VAL A 137 13.47 -0.70 9.59
N ARG A 138 13.85 -1.90 9.10
CA ARG A 138 15.01 -2.11 8.23
C ARG A 138 14.77 -1.72 6.78
N ASN A 139 13.51 -1.55 6.37
CA ASN A 139 13.16 -1.12 5.01
C ASN A 139 13.33 0.40 4.84
N THR A 140 14.59 0.87 4.96
CA THR A 140 14.92 2.30 4.89
C THR A 140 14.52 2.94 3.57
N ARG A 141 14.54 2.17 2.47
CA ARG A 141 14.08 2.64 1.15
C ARG A 141 12.58 2.98 1.17
N ALA A 142 11.75 2.07 1.68
CA ALA A 142 10.31 2.29 1.79
C ALA A 142 10.01 3.47 2.73
N ARG A 143 10.61 3.49 3.92
CA ARG A 143 10.44 4.57 4.89
C ARG A 143 10.75 5.95 4.30
N ARG A 144 11.87 6.08 3.56
CA ARG A 144 12.21 7.34 2.87
C ARG A 144 11.20 7.71 1.78
N ALA A 145 10.68 6.73 1.03
CA ALA A 145 9.67 6.97 0.02
C ALA A 145 8.34 7.41 0.66
N TYR A 146 7.95 6.79 1.77
CA TYR A 146 6.72 7.11 2.51
C TYR A 146 6.83 8.49 3.17
N ALA A 147 7.98 8.83 3.75
CA ALA A 147 8.22 10.18 4.28
C ALA A 147 8.06 11.26 3.20
N ARG A 148 8.60 11.03 1.99
CA ARG A 148 8.40 11.94 0.84
C ARG A 148 6.96 11.97 0.34
N ALA A 149 6.20 10.89 0.52
CA ALA A 149 4.78 10.83 0.18
C ALA A 149 3.89 11.61 1.17
N GLY A 150 4.41 11.98 2.35
CA GLY A 150 3.67 12.71 3.38
C GLY A 150 3.43 11.91 4.67
N PHE A 151 3.91 10.67 4.77
CA PHE A 151 3.83 9.90 6.02
C PHE A 151 4.99 10.29 6.95
N ARG A 152 4.73 11.09 7.95
CA ARG A 152 5.78 11.75 8.73
C ARG A 152 5.86 11.36 10.19
N ARG A 153 4.72 11.17 10.88
CA ARG A 153 4.72 10.84 12.31
C ARG A 153 5.11 9.39 12.49
N GLU A 154 6.28 9.14 13.05
CA GLU A 154 6.83 7.80 13.21
C GLU A 154 6.68 7.31 14.65
N ARG A 155 6.21 6.08 14.82
CA ARG A 155 6.18 5.36 16.10
C ARG A 155 6.73 3.96 15.90
N LEU A 156 7.82 3.65 16.62
CA LEU A 156 8.37 2.30 16.65
C LEU A 156 7.43 1.36 17.41
N VAL A 157 7.13 0.22 16.83
CA VAL A 157 6.26 -0.81 17.42
C VAL A 157 6.84 -2.20 17.14
N GLY A 158 6.62 -3.13 18.08
CA GLY A 158 6.84 -4.55 17.82
C GLY A 158 5.60 -5.17 17.18
N VAL A 159 5.74 -5.79 16.03
CA VAL A 159 4.65 -6.52 15.37
C VAL A 159 5.08 -7.96 15.20
N ALA A 160 4.45 -8.86 15.93
CA ALA A 160 4.85 -10.26 15.98
C ALA A 160 6.38 -10.36 16.22
N ASN A 161 7.13 -10.99 15.34
CA ASN A 161 8.58 -11.14 15.47
C ASN A 161 9.39 -10.11 14.66
N ARG A 162 8.78 -8.99 14.22
CA ARG A 162 9.48 -7.95 13.47
C ARG A 162 9.24 -6.55 14.04
N PRO A 163 10.26 -5.70 14.14
CA PRO A 163 10.06 -4.30 14.47
C PRO A 163 9.51 -3.55 13.24
N ALA A 164 8.44 -2.80 13.44
CA ALA A 164 7.85 -1.94 12.43
C ALA A 164 7.81 -0.48 12.89
N VAL A 165 7.71 0.43 11.94
CA VAL A 165 7.49 1.86 12.20
C VAL A 165 6.12 2.23 11.67
N VAL A 166 5.18 2.54 12.56
CA VAL A 166 3.91 3.13 12.15
C VAL A 166 4.15 4.58 11.76
N MET A 167 3.83 4.90 10.52
CA MET A 167 3.93 6.25 9.96
C MET A 167 2.53 6.74 9.60
N LEU A 168 2.21 7.98 9.92
CA LEU A 168 0.90 8.57 9.64
C LEU A 168 1.01 9.62 8.54
N PHE A 169 0.03 9.60 7.64
CA PHE A 169 -0.08 10.61 6.60
C PHE A 169 -0.52 11.95 7.20
N ASP A 170 0.25 12.96 6.92
CA ASP A 170 0.07 14.35 7.37
C ASP A 170 -0.06 15.23 6.10
N ASP A 171 -1.22 15.87 5.93
CA ASP A 171 -1.54 16.73 4.78
C ASP A 171 -0.75 18.05 4.82
#